data_794ee41be5cfc3cc2a5e7f3a130b9a0b
#
_entry.id   794ee41be5cfc3cc2a5e7f3a130b9a0b
#
_cell.length_a   1.000
_cell.length_b   1.000
_cell.length_c   1.000
_cell.angle_alpha   90.00
_cell.angle_beta   90.00
_cell.angle_gamma   90.00
#
_symmetry.space_group_name_H-M   'P 1'
#
loop_
_entity.id
_entity.type
_entity.pdbx_description
1 polymer ?
#
loop_
_entity_poly.entity_id
_entity_poly.type
_entity_poly.pdbx_seq_one_letter_code
_entity_poly.pdbx_strand_id
1 'polypeptide(L)'
;LFLLVFQVYIVFYSGFIAFTNYGSLHNGSMASAVDAIEQSAVVPVEGAPTYDIKLVKGADGKIEFLATDFDSLKTYVGGTDYKDHPFHEVTAADGVTVDGDKLATGLKGYTRLTDSEIAAAAGTISNIKIPLGPDIHKDGFLKTPDGLTGEVNKFDAVYDPKAETFTRLSDGVVFKADQSKGYFVAPNGEQLEIGWQVMVGWDNFARIFGDKELRGPLLGILAWTFMFAIGTVLSTFVVGLALALLLNDERIRGKKVYRAIMILPYAFPAF
;
A
#
# COMPACT_ATOMS: atom_id res chain seq x y z
N LEU A 1 -23.53 -17.17 -17.48
CA LEU A 1 -22.24 -17.31 -16.79
C LEU A 1 -21.61 -15.92 -16.52
N PHE A 2 -21.47 -15.07 -17.54
CA PHE A 2 -20.89 -13.71 -17.44
C PHE A 2 -21.57 -12.84 -16.38
N LEU A 3 -22.91 -12.79 -16.41
CA LEU A 3 -23.73 -12.04 -15.45
C LEU A 3 -23.54 -12.57 -14.01
N LEU A 4 -23.44 -13.89 -13.83
CA LEU A 4 -23.20 -14.49 -12.51
C LEU A 4 -21.83 -14.09 -11.94
N VAL A 5 -20.79 -14.09 -12.76
CA VAL A 5 -19.42 -13.78 -12.30
C VAL A 5 -19.25 -12.27 -12.03
N PHE A 6 -19.74 -11.40 -12.90
CA PHE A 6 -19.45 -9.97 -12.83
C PHE A 6 -20.50 -9.12 -12.09
N GLN A 7 -21.70 -9.65 -11.85
CA GLN A 7 -22.73 -8.91 -11.11
C GLN A 7 -23.15 -9.62 -9.83
N VAL A 8 -23.55 -10.88 -9.90
CA VAL A 8 -24.08 -11.60 -8.73
C VAL A 8 -22.99 -11.78 -7.67
N TYR A 9 -21.76 -12.15 -8.08
CA TYR A 9 -20.63 -12.27 -7.15
C TYR A 9 -20.34 -10.94 -6.43
N ILE A 10 -20.30 -9.81 -7.16
CA ILE A 10 -20.02 -8.50 -6.57
C ILE A 10 -21.09 -8.13 -5.54
N VAL A 11 -22.37 -8.37 -5.81
CA VAL A 11 -23.45 -8.07 -4.87
C VAL A 11 -23.32 -8.88 -3.58
N PHE A 12 -23.08 -10.19 -3.68
CA PHE A 12 -22.87 -11.04 -2.51
C PHE A 12 -21.62 -10.68 -1.73
N TYR A 13 -20.52 -10.40 -2.44
CA TYR A 13 -19.27 -9.97 -1.82
C TYR A 13 -19.42 -8.62 -1.10
N SER A 14 -20.09 -7.65 -1.72
CA SER A 14 -20.39 -6.36 -1.07
C SER A 14 -21.28 -6.54 0.15
N GLY A 15 -22.27 -7.43 0.07
CA GLY A 15 -23.10 -7.81 1.21
C GLY A 15 -22.27 -8.42 2.36
N PHE A 16 -21.36 -9.33 2.04
CA PHE A 16 -20.45 -9.94 3.03
C PHE A 16 -19.56 -8.88 3.70
N ILE A 17 -18.94 -8.00 2.91
CA ILE A 17 -18.07 -6.93 3.44
C ILE A 17 -18.83 -6.01 4.41
N ALA A 18 -20.11 -5.74 4.19
CA ALA A 18 -20.92 -4.89 5.06
C ALA A 18 -20.99 -5.40 6.53
N PHE A 19 -20.74 -6.70 6.76
CA PHE A 19 -20.69 -7.31 8.09
C PHE A 19 -19.27 -7.42 8.66
N THR A 20 -18.26 -6.83 8.00
CA THR A 20 -16.86 -6.83 8.44
C THR A 20 -16.38 -5.42 8.74
N ASN A 21 -15.22 -5.30 9.41
CA ASN A 21 -14.51 -4.04 9.59
C ASN A 21 -13.64 -3.65 8.37
N TYR A 22 -13.93 -4.20 7.18
CA TYR A 22 -13.14 -3.97 5.97
C TYR A 22 -12.89 -2.48 5.70
N GLY A 23 -11.63 -2.13 5.49
CA GLY A 23 -11.19 -0.77 5.20
C GLY A 23 -9.78 -0.77 4.61
N SER A 24 -9.26 0.40 4.25
CA SER A 24 -7.93 0.54 3.62
C SER A 24 -6.78 -0.04 4.47
N LEU A 25 -6.93 -0.02 5.80
CA LEU A 25 -5.94 -0.56 6.74
C LEU A 25 -6.39 -1.89 7.39
N HIS A 26 -7.53 -2.46 6.96
CA HIS A 26 -8.19 -3.65 7.52
C HIS A 26 -8.69 -4.58 6.41
N ASN A 27 -7.88 -4.82 5.40
CA ASN A 27 -8.26 -5.61 4.23
C ASN A 27 -7.54 -6.97 4.14
N GLY A 28 -6.62 -7.22 5.07
CA GLY A 28 -5.76 -8.41 5.08
C GLY A 28 -5.98 -9.32 6.29
N SER A 29 -5.11 -10.30 6.42
CA SER A 29 -5.00 -11.18 7.58
C SER A 29 -4.23 -10.50 8.72
N MET A 30 -4.31 -11.07 9.94
CA MET A 30 -3.50 -10.63 11.08
C MET A 30 -2.00 -10.70 10.77
N ALA A 31 -1.53 -11.74 10.07
CA ALA A 31 -0.13 -11.84 9.66
C ALA A 31 0.29 -10.69 8.75
N SER A 32 -0.55 -10.34 7.76
CA SER A 32 -0.27 -9.18 6.89
C SER A 32 -0.28 -7.85 7.66
N ALA A 33 -1.12 -7.73 8.70
CA ALA A 33 -1.15 -6.55 9.56
C ALA A 33 0.13 -6.46 10.41
N VAL A 34 0.60 -7.58 10.96
CA VAL A 34 1.87 -7.66 11.70
C VAL A 34 3.02 -7.18 10.82
N ASP A 35 3.17 -7.74 9.61
CA ASP A 35 4.21 -7.35 8.67
C ASP A 35 4.14 -5.85 8.32
N ALA A 36 2.93 -5.31 8.11
CA ALA A 36 2.75 -3.92 7.78
C ALA A 36 3.05 -2.98 8.95
N ILE A 37 2.70 -3.36 10.19
CA ILE A 37 3.05 -2.61 11.40
C ILE A 37 4.56 -2.58 11.60
N GLU A 38 5.24 -3.71 11.48
CA GLU A 38 6.71 -3.77 11.59
C GLU A 38 7.40 -2.93 10.52
N GLN A 39 6.85 -2.89 9.30
CA GLN A 39 7.39 -2.05 8.24
C GLN A 39 7.14 -0.55 8.45
N SER A 40 6.03 -0.18 9.06
CA SER A 40 5.66 1.22 9.33
C SER A 40 6.30 1.77 10.61
N ALA A 41 6.56 0.93 11.60
CA ALA A 41 7.16 1.30 12.89
C ALA A 41 8.69 1.39 12.79
N VAL A 42 9.19 2.18 11.84
CA VAL A 42 10.61 2.42 11.62
C VAL A 42 10.93 3.86 11.97
N VAL A 43 11.90 4.05 12.86
CA VAL A 43 12.35 5.36 13.31
C VAL A 43 13.84 5.55 13.10
N PRO A 44 14.31 6.74 12.69
CA PRO A 44 15.73 7.04 12.61
C PRO A 44 16.38 7.02 14.02
N VAL A 45 17.61 6.60 14.08
CA VAL A 45 18.40 6.60 15.32
C VAL A 45 19.04 7.98 15.48
N GLU A 46 18.63 8.75 16.49
CA GLU A 46 19.18 10.08 16.75
C GLU A 46 20.68 10.01 17.03
N GLY A 47 21.43 10.90 16.37
CA GLY A 47 22.90 10.96 16.52
C GLY A 47 23.67 9.83 15.84
N ALA A 48 23.00 8.96 15.11
CA ALA A 48 23.69 7.96 14.29
C ALA A 48 24.32 8.62 13.04
N PRO A 49 25.42 8.02 12.52
CA PRO A 49 26.07 8.54 11.33
C PRO A 49 25.15 8.49 10.10
N THR A 50 25.33 9.45 9.21
CA THR A 50 24.73 9.46 7.88
C THR A 50 25.76 9.01 6.85
N TYR A 51 25.31 8.33 5.82
CA TYR A 51 26.21 7.71 4.83
C TYR A 51 25.93 8.23 3.42
N ASP A 52 26.99 8.44 2.66
CA ASP A 52 26.90 8.48 1.20
C ASP A 52 26.72 7.07 0.67
N ILE A 53 25.66 6.82 -0.11
CA ILE A 53 25.33 5.49 -0.61
C ILE A 53 25.66 5.38 -2.10
N LYS A 54 26.34 4.31 -2.46
CA LYS A 54 26.40 3.84 -3.84
C LYS A 54 25.80 2.43 -3.88
N LEU A 55 24.80 2.29 -4.72
CA LEU A 55 24.16 0.99 -4.94
C LEU A 55 25.02 0.15 -5.86
N VAL A 56 25.40 -1.02 -5.39
CA VAL A 56 26.29 -1.95 -6.11
C VAL A 56 25.65 -3.33 -6.21
N LYS A 57 26.05 -4.09 -7.22
CA LYS A 57 25.67 -5.50 -7.38
C LYS A 57 26.91 -6.36 -7.20
N GLY A 58 26.83 -7.34 -6.32
CA GLY A 58 27.81 -8.39 -6.18
C GLY A 58 27.78 -9.40 -7.33
N ALA A 59 28.63 -10.41 -7.24
CA ALA A 59 28.73 -11.48 -8.25
C ALA A 59 27.44 -12.32 -8.37
N ASP A 60 26.63 -12.37 -7.31
CA ASP A 60 25.33 -13.04 -7.26
C ASP A 60 24.17 -12.19 -7.83
N GLY A 61 24.46 -10.94 -8.23
CA GLY A 61 23.50 -9.99 -8.78
C GLY A 61 22.56 -9.32 -7.77
N LYS A 62 22.75 -9.58 -6.46
CA LYS A 62 22.00 -8.90 -5.40
C LYS A 62 22.47 -7.47 -5.24
N ILE A 63 21.53 -6.59 -4.82
CA ILE A 63 21.84 -5.20 -4.53
C ILE A 63 22.41 -5.12 -3.12
N GLU A 64 23.56 -4.48 -3.01
CA GLU A 64 24.23 -4.16 -1.76
C GLU A 64 24.48 -2.65 -1.68
N PHE A 65 24.66 -2.13 -0.46
CA PHE A 65 25.00 -0.74 -0.23
C PHE A 65 26.51 -0.64 0.05
N LEU A 66 27.19 0.14 -0.78
CA LEU A 66 28.53 0.66 -0.48
C LEU A 66 28.31 2.01 0.18
N ALA A 67 28.53 2.07 1.48
CA ALA A 67 28.15 3.19 2.34
C ALA A 67 29.41 3.87 2.91
N THR A 68 29.61 5.16 2.65
CA THR A 68 30.70 5.92 3.26
C THR A 68 30.13 6.88 4.30
N ASP A 69 30.57 6.75 5.53
CA ASP A 69 30.21 7.63 6.64
C ASP A 69 30.77 9.04 6.38
N PHE A 70 29.91 10.06 6.41
CA PHE A 70 30.32 11.43 6.14
C PHE A 70 31.28 12.02 7.17
N ASP A 71 31.22 11.55 8.43
CA ASP A 71 32.03 12.10 9.51
C ASP A 71 33.41 11.41 9.61
N SER A 72 33.40 10.07 9.61
CA SER A 72 34.62 9.27 9.78
C SER A 72 35.33 8.96 8.46
N LEU A 73 34.67 9.14 7.33
CA LEU A 73 35.12 8.77 5.97
C LEU A 73 35.47 7.29 5.84
N LYS A 74 34.93 6.45 6.71
CA LYS A 74 35.04 5.00 6.61
C LYS A 74 33.99 4.46 5.67
N THR A 75 34.38 3.48 4.88
CA THR A 75 33.51 2.84 3.90
C THR A 75 33.12 1.44 4.35
N TYR A 76 31.87 1.10 4.17
CA TYR A 76 31.28 -0.19 4.51
C TYR A 76 30.57 -0.76 3.30
N VAL A 77 30.45 -2.08 3.24
CA VAL A 77 29.60 -2.77 2.27
C VAL A 77 28.73 -3.77 3.00
N GLY A 78 27.48 -3.95 2.54
CA GLY A 78 26.56 -4.93 3.10
C GLY A 78 25.30 -5.12 2.26
N GLY A 79 24.70 -6.29 2.39
CA GLY A 79 23.47 -6.69 1.71
C GLY A 79 22.31 -6.92 2.67
N THR A 80 21.15 -7.27 2.11
CA THR A 80 19.92 -7.52 2.87
C THR A 80 19.97 -8.77 3.75
N ASP A 81 20.83 -9.71 3.42
CA ASP A 81 21.06 -10.92 4.18
C ASP A 81 22.40 -10.81 4.93
N TYR A 82 22.32 -10.49 6.21
CA TYR A 82 23.53 -10.31 7.05
C TYR A 82 24.42 -11.54 7.10
N LYS A 83 23.88 -12.74 6.96
CA LYS A 83 24.65 -13.98 7.05
C LYS A 83 25.57 -14.15 5.86
N ASP A 84 25.10 -13.88 4.66
CA ASP A 84 25.84 -14.04 3.41
C ASP A 84 26.59 -12.76 3.02
N HIS A 85 26.02 -11.59 3.33
CA HIS A 85 26.49 -10.25 2.97
C HIS A 85 26.50 -9.32 4.20
N PRO A 86 27.36 -9.58 5.22
CA PRO A 86 27.39 -8.80 6.44
C PRO A 86 27.83 -7.35 6.18
N PHE A 87 27.25 -6.42 6.93
CA PHE A 87 27.70 -5.03 6.91
C PHE A 87 29.06 -4.91 7.59
N HIS A 88 30.11 -4.61 6.83
CA HIS A 88 31.50 -4.59 7.34
C HIS A 88 32.31 -3.49 6.66
N GLU A 89 33.37 -3.03 7.36
CA GLU A 89 34.30 -2.02 6.86
C GLU A 89 35.14 -2.59 5.71
N VAL A 90 35.30 -1.82 4.65
CA VAL A 90 36.14 -2.10 3.48
C VAL A 90 37.09 -0.92 3.23
N THR A 91 38.26 -1.24 2.75
CA THR A 91 39.39 -0.28 2.61
C THR A 91 39.96 -0.29 1.20
N ALA A 92 40.96 0.56 0.95
CA ALA A 92 41.70 0.54 -0.30
C ALA A 92 42.37 -0.82 -0.58
N ALA A 93 42.71 -1.59 0.47
CA ALA A 93 43.26 -2.96 0.33
C ALA A 93 42.23 -3.93 -0.28
N ASP A 94 40.96 -3.71 -0.02
CA ASP A 94 39.84 -4.49 -0.56
C ASP A 94 39.45 -4.02 -1.95
N GLY A 95 40.06 -2.95 -2.47
CA GLY A 95 39.85 -2.39 -3.78
C GLY A 95 38.74 -1.33 -3.84
N VAL A 96 38.51 -0.63 -2.71
CA VAL A 96 37.64 0.57 -2.70
C VAL A 96 38.29 1.67 -3.52
N THR A 97 37.51 2.29 -4.41
CA THR A 97 37.90 3.51 -5.13
C THR A 97 37.13 4.69 -4.56
N VAL A 98 37.79 5.82 -4.38
CA VAL A 98 37.20 7.04 -3.80
C VAL A 98 37.37 8.23 -4.76
N ASP A 99 36.52 9.24 -4.60
CA ASP A 99 36.64 10.52 -5.27
C ASP A 99 37.52 11.53 -4.52
N GLY A 100 37.51 12.82 -4.97
CA GLY A 100 38.26 13.91 -4.35
C GLY A 100 37.82 14.22 -2.91
N ASP A 101 36.58 13.93 -2.56
CA ASP A 101 35.99 14.13 -1.23
C ASP A 101 36.15 12.90 -0.33
N LYS A 102 36.88 11.88 -0.80
CA LYS A 102 37.11 10.59 -0.16
C LYS A 102 35.85 9.73 0.00
N LEU A 103 34.79 10.01 -0.74
CA LEU A 103 33.59 9.19 -0.80
C LEU A 103 33.81 8.02 -1.76
N ALA A 104 33.30 6.84 -1.39
CA ALA A 104 33.46 5.64 -2.21
C ALA A 104 32.71 5.77 -3.53
N THR A 105 33.39 5.49 -4.64
CA THR A 105 32.81 5.48 -5.98
C THR A 105 32.59 4.08 -6.53
N GLY A 106 33.29 3.09 -5.96
CA GLY A 106 33.19 1.70 -6.36
C GLY A 106 34.00 0.74 -5.48
N LEU A 107 33.75 -0.54 -5.66
CA LEU A 107 34.45 -1.62 -4.95
C LEU A 107 34.82 -2.71 -5.96
N LYS A 108 36.02 -3.24 -5.87
CA LYS A 108 36.49 -4.33 -6.75
C LYS A 108 35.60 -5.56 -6.65
N GLY A 109 35.17 -6.08 -7.79
CA GLY A 109 34.25 -7.24 -7.84
C GLY A 109 32.78 -6.89 -7.80
N TYR A 110 32.45 -5.59 -7.64
CA TYR A 110 31.08 -5.08 -7.66
C TYR A 110 30.83 -4.20 -8.87
N THR A 111 29.61 -4.19 -9.35
CA THR A 111 29.16 -3.30 -10.43
C THR A 111 28.21 -2.26 -9.89
N ARG A 112 28.56 -0.98 -10.02
CA ARG A 112 27.68 0.11 -9.61
C ARG A 112 26.42 0.17 -10.49
N LEU A 113 25.27 0.40 -9.88
CA LEU A 113 24.03 0.67 -10.60
C LEU A 113 24.11 2.04 -11.28
N THR A 114 23.57 2.11 -12.49
CA THR A 114 23.40 3.37 -13.22
C THR A 114 22.20 4.15 -12.68
N ASP A 115 22.17 5.47 -12.89
CA ASP A 115 21.05 6.32 -12.46
C ASP A 115 19.71 5.87 -13.05
N SER A 116 19.72 5.31 -14.26
CA SER A 116 18.52 4.75 -14.90
C SER A 116 18.04 3.47 -14.21
N GLU A 117 18.94 2.59 -13.75
CA GLU A 117 18.59 1.39 -12.97
C GLU A 117 18.07 1.78 -11.59
N ILE A 118 18.67 2.77 -10.95
CA ILE A 118 18.21 3.32 -9.67
C ILE A 118 16.81 3.88 -9.79
N ALA A 119 16.55 4.71 -10.80
CA ALA A 119 15.23 5.27 -11.05
C ALA A 119 14.17 4.19 -11.34
N ALA A 120 14.52 3.18 -12.13
CA ALA A 120 13.61 2.07 -12.44
C ALA A 120 13.29 1.19 -11.21
N ALA A 121 14.21 1.09 -10.25
CA ALA A 121 14.08 0.27 -9.05
C ALA A 121 13.76 1.09 -7.78
N ALA A 122 13.45 2.39 -7.88
CA ALA A 122 13.31 3.32 -6.75
C ALA A 122 12.35 2.79 -5.66
N GLY A 123 11.19 2.24 -6.06
CA GLY A 123 10.23 1.65 -5.13
C GLY A 123 10.75 0.40 -4.39
N THR A 124 11.67 -0.35 -4.99
CA THR A 124 12.33 -1.49 -4.35
C THR A 124 13.45 -1.01 -3.45
N ILE A 125 14.27 -0.06 -3.91
CA ILE A 125 15.43 0.46 -3.19
C ILE A 125 15.01 1.12 -1.87
N SER A 126 13.94 1.92 -1.87
CA SER A 126 13.42 2.58 -0.67
C SER A 126 12.94 1.61 0.42
N ASN A 127 12.67 0.36 0.05
CA ASN A 127 12.26 -0.70 0.98
C ASN A 127 13.41 -1.61 1.42
N ILE A 128 14.60 -1.46 0.82
CA ILE A 128 15.79 -2.23 1.22
C ILE A 128 16.21 -1.80 2.62
N LYS A 129 16.42 -2.79 3.48
CA LYS A 129 16.96 -2.65 4.83
C LYS A 129 18.25 -3.46 4.90
N ILE A 130 19.39 -2.80 5.11
CA ILE A 130 20.69 -3.46 5.26
C ILE A 130 20.98 -3.61 6.76
N PRO A 131 20.92 -4.83 7.32
CA PRO A 131 21.18 -5.05 8.75
C PRO A 131 22.58 -4.61 9.14
N LEU A 132 22.71 -3.87 10.23
CA LEU A 132 24.02 -3.44 10.78
C LEU A 132 24.67 -4.50 11.67
N GLY A 133 23.91 -5.52 12.05
CA GLY A 133 24.37 -6.64 12.85
C GLY A 133 23.50 -7.88 12.65
N PRO A 134 23.81 -8.98 13.37
CA PRO A 134 23.12 -10.26 13.22
C PRO A 134 21.64 -10.23 13.66
N ASP A 135 21.25 -9.28 14.50
CA ASP A 135 19.86 -9.10 14.95
C ASP A 135 19.35 -7.72 14.52
N ILE A 136 18.68 -7.67 13.39
CA ILE A 136 18.15 -6.42 12.79
C ILE A 136 17.25 -5.64 13.77
N HIS A 137 16.56 -6.31 14.70
CA HIS A 137 15.69 -5.64 15.67
C HIS A 137 16.47 -4.94 16.78
N LYS A 138 17.68 -5.42 17.12
CA LYS A 138 18.56 -4.83 18.13
C LYS A 138 19.59 -3.90 17.54
N ASP A 139 20.24 -4.36 16.46
CA ASP A 139 21.40 -3.69 15.88
C ASP A 139 20.97 -2.57 14.90
N GLY A 140 19.70 -2.57 14.48
CA GLY A 140 19.18 -1.63 13.49
C GLY A 140 19.61 -1.97 12.07
N PHE A 141 19.31 -1.08 11.17
CA PHE A 141 19.58 -1.25 9.74
C PHE A 141 19.82 0.09 9.05
N LEU A 142 20.56 0.05 7.97
CA LEU A 142 20.74 1.17 7.05
C LEU A 142 19.63 1.14 6.00
N LYS A 143 19.01 2.30 5.78
CA LYS A 143 17.97 2.51 4.77
C LYS A 143 18.30 3.75 3.96
N THR A 144 17.91 3.76 2.69
CA THR A 144 18.05 4.94 1.82
C THR A 144 16.70 5.28 1.19
N PRO A 145 16.21 6.53 1.33
CA PRO A 145 14.98 6.96 0.68
C PRO A 145 15.18 7.30 -0.81
N ASP A 146 16.38 7.71 -1.20
CA ASP A 146 16.71 8.28 -2.51
C ASP A 146 17.78 7.50 -3.28
N GLY A 147 18.39 6.48 -2.67
CA GLY A 147 19.50 5.73 -3.25
C GLY A 147 20.84 6.46 -3.20
N LEU A 148 20.93 7.62 -2.54
CA LEU A 148 22.12 8.47 -2.46
C LEU A 148 22.57 8.66 -1.02
N THR A 149 21.62 8.88 -0.10
CA THR A 149 21.89 9.13 1.32
C THR A 149 21.33 7.97 2.15
N GLY A 150 22.14 7.48 3.08
CA GLY A 150 21.76 6.40 3.99
C GLY A 150 21.62 6.87 5.42
N GLU A 151 20.57 6.43 6.09
CA GLU A 151 20.28 6.72 7.49
C GLU A 151 20.17 5.41 8.29
N VAL A 152 20.70 5.44 9.50
CA VAL A 152 20.52 4.33 10.43
C VAL A 152 19.13 4.40 11.04
N ASN A 153 18.40 3.31 10.91
CA ASN A 153 17.06 3.16 11.42
C ASN A 153 16.96 1.95 12.36
N LYS A 154 15.96 1.96 13.20
CA LYS A 154 15.58 0.82 14.04
C LYS A 154 14.07 0.62 14.01
N PHE A 155 13.63 -0.58 14.35
CA PHE A 155 12.21 -0.83 14.61
C PHE A 155 11.83 -0.24 15.96
N ASP A 156 10.70 0.50 16.00
CA ASP A 156 10.11 0.99 17.26
C ASP A 156 9.04 0.03 17.81
N ALA A 157 8.65 -0.98 17.05
CA ALA A 157 7.70 -1.98 17.49
C ALA A 157 8.24 -3.40 17.27
N VAL A 158 8.09 -4.26 18.26
CA VAL A 158 8.47 -5.67 18.20
C VAL A 158 7.26 -6.54 18.49
N TYR A 159 7.01 -7.51 17.62
CA TYR A 159 5.92 -8.46 17.77
C TYR A 159 6.34 -9.71 18.52
N ASP A 160 5.56 -10.10 19.53
CA ASP A 160 5.68 -11.41 20.19
C ASP A 160 4.55 -12.33 19.68
N PRO A 161 4.88 -13.34 18.86
CA PRO A 161 3.88 -14.25 18.30
C PRO A 161 3.23 -15.19 19.35
N LYS A 162 3.85 -15.40 20.52
CA LYS A 162 3.30 -16.25 21.57
C LYS A 162 2.26 -15.52 22.42
N ALA A 163 2.51 -14.23 22.68
CA ALA A 163 1.62 -13.38 23.43
C ALA A 163 0.58 -12.66 22.56
N GLU A 164 0.77 -12.68 21.22
CA GLU A 164 0.02 -11.89 20.24
C GLU A 164 0.02 -10.40 20.62
N THR A 165 1.21 -9.86 20.90
CA THR A 165 1.37 -8.47 21.35
C THR A 165 2.45 -7.76 20.55
N PHE A 166 2.25 -6.46 20.31
CA PHE A 166 3.29 -5.52 19.93
C PHE A 166 3.78 -4.75 21.14
N THR A 167 5.09 -4.63 21.30
CA THR A 167 5.68 -3.71 22.28
C THR A 167 6.31 -2.55 21.52
N ARG A 168 5.86 -1.33 21.79
CA ARG A 168 6.49 -0.11 21.29
C ARG A 168 7.72 0.18 22.17
N LEU A 169 8.89 0.26 21.54
CA LEU A 169 10.16 0.33 22.27
C LEU A 169 10.44 1.73 22.84
N SER A 170 9.92 2.77 22.23
CA SER A 170 10.12 4.16 22.63
C SER A 170 9.52 4.49 24.01
N ASP A 171 8.41 3.88 24.37
CA ASP A 171 7.67 4.15 25.64
C ASP A 171 7.29 2.88 26.40
N GLY A 172 7.58 1.70 25.87
CA GLY A 172 7.30 0.42 26.49
C GLY A 172 5.81 0.03 26.50
N VAL A 173 4.97 0.71 25.73
CA VAL A 173 3.53 0.39 25.64
C VAL A 173 3.33 -0.94 24.93
N VAL A 174 2.54 -1.82 25.55
CA VAL A 174 2.20 -3.13 25.02
C VAL A 174 0.79 -3.10 24.44
N PHE A 175 0.67 -3.40 23.15
CA PHE A 175 -0.59 -3.51 22.42
C PHE A 175 -0.94 -4.98 22.24
N LYS A 176 -2.11 -5.38 22.70
CA LYS A 176 -2.61 -6.76 22.58
C LYS A 176 -3.58 -6.89 21.44
N ALA A 177 -3.54 -8.02 20.73
CA ALA A 177 -4.49 -8.32 19.67
C ALA A 177 -5.93 -8.43 20.20
N ASP A 178 -6.83 -7.58 19.71
CA ASP A 178 -8.26 -7.69 19.92
C ASP A 178 -8.89 -8.37 18.71
N GLN A 179 -9.06 -9.67 18.80
CA GLN A 179 -9.59 -10.50 17.71
C GLN A 179 -11.05 -10.17 17.36
N SER A 180 -11.78 -9.48 18.25
CA SER A 180 -13.18 -9.09 17.99
C SER A 180 -13.27 -7.83 17.14
N LYS A 181 -12.26 -6.96 17.23
CA LYS A 181 -12.20 -5.67 16.51
C LYS A 181 -11.24 -5.70 15.32
N GLY A 182 -10.27 -6.63 15.32
CA GLY A 182 -9.23 -6.72 14.30
C GLY A 182 -8.14 -5.65 14.42
N TYR A 183 -7.78 -5.26 15.66
CA TYR A 183 -6.74 -4.28 15.97
C TYR A 183 -5.84 -4.75 17.11
N PHE A 184 -4.66 -4.14 17.19
CA PHE A 184 -3.85 -4.18 18.39
C PHE A 184 -4.20 -2.99 19.30
N VAL A 185 -4.54 -3.25 20.55
CA VAL A 185 -5.05 -2.25 21.51
C VAL A 185 -4.22 -2.24 22.76
N ALA A 186 -3.81 -1.04 23.21
CA ALA A 186 -3.12 -0.83 24.47
C ALA A 186 -4.11 -0.71 25.66
N PRO A 187 -3.66 -0.90 26.91
CA PRO A 187 -4.51 -0.78 28.10
C PRO A 187 -5.16 0.58 28.29
N ASN A 188 -4.56 1.64 27.74
CA ASN A 188 -5.10 3.02 27.75
C ASN A 188 -6.18 3.27 26.68
N GLY A 189 -6.48 2.26 25.85
CA GLY A 189 -7.44 2.37 24.74
C GLY A 189 -6.83 2.86 23.43
N GLU A 190 -5.55 3.18 23.38
CA GLU A 190 -4.83 3.49 22.15
C GLU A 190 -4.81 2.27 21.22
N GLN A 191 -5.01 2.49 19.92
CA GLN A 191 -5.06 1.42 18.91
C GLN A 191 -4.00 1.69 17.85
N LEU A 192 -3.38 0.63 17.35
CA LEU A 192 -2.59 0.72 16.12
C LEU A 192 -3.53 0.88 14.93
N GLU A 193 -3.18 1.79 14.02
CA GLU A 193 -4.03 2.10 12.86
C GLU A 193 -4.20 0.93 11.89
N ILE A 194 -3.14 0.11 11.75
CA ILE A 194 -3.14 -1.06 10.89
C ILE A 194 -3.72 -2.24 11.67
N GLY A 195 -4.70 -2.89 11.06
CA GLY A 195 -5.36 -4.06 11.62
C GLY A 195 -5.66 -5.11 10.56
N TRP A 196 -6.54 -6.05 10.90
CA TRP A 196 -6.94 -7.13 10.02
C TRP A 196 -8.45 -7.23 9.92
N GLN A 197 -8.92 -7.88 8.85
CA GLN A 197 -10.33 -8.05 8.61
C GLN A 197 -10.95 -9.06 9.57
N VAL A 198 -12.02 -8.65 10.25
CA VAL A 198 -12.83 -9.51 11.14
C VAL A 198 -14.31 -9.28 10.87
N MET A 199 -15.13 -10.26 11.25
CA MET A 199 -16.58 -10.14 11.25
C MET A 199 -17.04 -9.30 12.44
N VAL A 200 -17.71 -8.17 12.18
CA VAL A 200 -18.29 -7.27 13.21
C VAL A 200 -19.82 -7.38 13.28
N GLY A 201 -20.41 -8.27 12.48
CA GLY A 201 -21.84 -8.51 12.47
C GLY A 201 -22.64 -7.26 12.10
N TRP A 202 -23.59 -6.86 12.93
CA TRP A 202 -24.49 -5.74 12.69
C TRP A 202 -23.96 -4.38 13.17
N ASP A 203 -22.74 -4.30 13.72
CA ASP A 203 -22.20 -3.09 14.34
C ASP A 203 -22.11 -1.92 13.35
N ASN A 204 -21.73 -2.18 12.09
CA ASN A 204 -21.70 -1.15 11.07
C ASN A 204 -23.09 -0.53 10.85
N PHE A 205 -24.13 -1.36 10.81
CA PHE A 205 -25.50 -0.89 10.63
C PHE A 205 -26.00 -0.15 11.88
N ALA A 206 -25.73 -0.69 13.07
CA ALA A 206 -26.06 -0.03 14.32
C ALA A 206 -25.43 1.34 14.42
N ARG A 207 -24.15 1.47 14.04
CA ARG A 207 -23.43 2.74 14.01
C ARG A 207 -24.02 3.72 13.01
N ILE A 208 -24.31 3.29 11.78
CA ILE A 208 -24.88 4.14 10.72
C ILE A 208 -26.26 4.68 11.12
N PHE A 209 -27.13 3.82 11.67
CA PHE A 209 -28.48 4.25 12.06
C PHE A 209 -28.54 4.94 13.40
N GLY A 210 -27.58 4.67 14.30
CA GLY A 210 -27.48 5.31 15.62
C GLY A 210 -26.88 6.71 15.57
N ASP A 211 -25.95 6.95 14.68
CA ASP A 211 -25.25 8.23 14.53
C ASP A 211 -26.04 9.20 13.65
N LYS A 212 -26.45 10.32 14.23
CA LYS A 212 -27.24 11.37 13.52
C LYS A 212 -26.43 12.06 12.43
N GLU A 213 -25.11 12.20 12.59
CA GLU A 213 -24.23 12.85 11.62
C GLU A 213 -24.06 11.97 10.35
N LEU A 214 -24.02 10.66 10.52
CA LEU A 214 -23.90 9.72 9.42
C LEU A 214 -25.25 9.43 8.74
N ARG A 215 -26.30 9.26 9.54
CA ARG A 215 -27.64 8.86 9.06
C ARG A 215 -28.26 9.88 8.10
N GLY A 216 -28.16 11.17 8.41
CA GLY A 216 -28.78 12.24 7.60
C GLY A 216 -28.25 12.26 6.16
N PRO A 217 -26.94 12.46 5.96
CA PRO A 217 -26.34 12.44 4.62
C PRO A 217 -26.55 11.11 3.88
N LEU A 218 -26.42 9.98 4.56
CA LEU A 218 -26.59 8.67 3.95
C LEU A 218 -28.00 8.48 3.40
N LEU A 219 -29.03 8.74 4.19
CA LEU A 219 -30.43 8.63 3.74
C LEU A 219 -30.73 9.61 2.60
N GLY A 220 -30.15 10.80 2.64
CA GLY A 220 -30.25 11.78 1.57
C GLY A 220 -29.67 11.28 0.25
N ILE A 221 -28.45 10.73 0.28
CA ILE A 221 -27.79 10.14 -0.89
C ILE A 221 -28.60 8.94 -1.41
N LEU A 222 -29.08 8.10 -0.52
CA LEU A 222 -29.86 6.91 -0.87
C LEU A 222 -31.17 7.31 -1.56
N ALA A 223 -31.93 8.26 -0.99
CA ALA A 223 -33.16 8.80 -1.56
C ALA A 223 -32.92 9.43 -2.94
N TRP A 224 -31.85 10.22 -3.07
CA TRP A 224 -31.45 10.81 -4.35
C TRP A 224 -31.12 9.75 -5.39
N THR A 225 -30.37 8.71 -5.04
CA THR A 225 -29.97 7.62 -5.93
C THR A 225 -31.21 6.89 -6.46
N PHE A 226 -32.16 6.54 -5.59
CA PHE A 226 -33.40 5.89 -6.00
C PHE A 226 -34.26 6.80 -6.87
N MET A 227 -34.43 8.08 -6.49
CA MET A 227 -35.19 9.05 -7.25
C MET A 227 -34.62 9.25 -8.66
N PHE A 228 -33.27 9.38 -8.73
CA PHE A 228 -32.56 9.51 -10.01
C PHE A 228 -32.72 8.25 -10.88
N ALA A 229 -32.53 7.06 -10.29
CA ALA A 229 -32.65 5.80 -11.02
C ALA A 229 -34.05 5.60 -11.56
N ILE A 230 -35.07 5.78 -10.73
CA ILE A 230 -36.50 5.66 -11.14
C ILE A 230 -36.84 6.73 -12.19
N GLY A 231 -36.44 7.98 -11.96
CA GLY A 231 -36.65 9.07 -12.89
C GLY A 231 -36.04 8.81 -14.27
N THR A 232 -34.80 8.32 -14.28
CA THR A 232 -34.10 7.98 -15.53
C THR A 232 -34.79 6.82 -16.26
N VAL A 233 -35.17 5.76 -15.56
CA VAL A 233 -35.85 4.62 -16.18
C VAL A 233 -37.20 5.01 -16.73
N LEU A 234 -38.02 5.77 -15.97
CA LEU A 234 -39.34 6.21 -16.41
C LEU A 234 -39.24 7.15 -17.61
N SER A 235 -38.35 8.16 -17.56
CA SER A 235 -38.19 9.10 -18.67
C SER A 235 -37.69 8.43 -19.95
N THR A 236 -36.69 7.56 -19.85
CA THR A 236 -36.21 6.81 -21.01
C THR A 236 -37.23 5.84 -21.56
N PHE A 237 -38.04 5.20 -20.69
CA PHE A 237 -39.16 4.36 -21.11
C PHE A 237 -40.24 5.15 -21.85
N VAL A 238 -40.68 6.30 -21.30
CA VAL A 238 -41.70 7.13 -21.90
C VAL A 238 -41.24 7.67 -23.26
N VAL A 239 -40.03 8.21 -23.35
CA VAL A 239 -39.44 8.69 -24.61
C VAL A 239 -39.29 7.56 -25.62
N GLY A 240 -38.74 6.41 -25.17
CA GLY A 240 -38.57 5.24 -26.04
C GLY A 240 -39.89 4.71 -26.58
N LEU A 241 -40.94 4.64 -25.72
CA LEU A 241 -42.28 4.22 -26.12
C LEU A 241 -42.92 5.20 -27.10
N ALA A 242 -42.83 6.51 -26.81
CA ALA A 242 -43.35 7.55 -27.71
C ALA A 242 -42.70 7.47 -29.11
N LEU A 243 -41.37 7.32 -29.14
CA LEU A 243 -40.63 7.16 -30.40
C LEU A 243 -41.01 5.85 -31.12
N ALA A 244 -41.17 4.75 -30.37
CA ALA A 244 -41.60 3.49 -30.96
C ALA A 244 -43.01 3.58 -31.60
N LEU A 245 -43.98 4.22 -30.91
CA LEU A 245 -45.30 4.42 -31.42
C LEU A 245 -45.30 5.34 -32.66
N LEU A 246 -44.57 6.45 -32.60
CA LEU A 246 -44.43 7.36 -33.75
C LEU A 246 -43.83 6.64 -34.97
N LEU A 247 -42.75 5.90 -34.80
CA LEU A 247 -42.10 5.20 -35.90
C LEU A 247 -42.88 3.97 -36.39
N ASN A 248 -43.87 3.52 -35.65
CA ASN A 248 -44.79 2.46 -36.10
C ASN A 248 -45.93 2.99 -36.95
N ASP A 249 -46.27 4.29 -36.90
CA ASP A 249 -47.37 4.88 -37.71
C ASP A 249 -47.02 4.81 -39.21
N GLU A 250 -47.93 4.22 -40.02
CA GLU A 250 -47.74 4.02 -41.46
C GLU A 250 -47.73 5.34 -42.26
N ARG A 251 -48.21 6.41 -41.70
CA ARG A 251 -48.29 7.74 -42.34
C ARG A 251 -46.93 8.44 -42.41
N ILE A 252 -45.95 8.01 -41.62
CA ILE A 252 -44.62 8.63 -41.60
C ILE A 252 -43.78 8.19 -42.80
N ARG A 253 -43.46 9.15 -43.66
CA ARG A 253 -42.55 8.94 -44.78
C ARG A 253 -41.07 8.94 -44.28
N GLY A 254 -40.24 8.05 -44.82
CA GLY A 254 -38.80 8.03 -44.45
C GLY A 254 -38.45 7.26 -43.17
N LYS A 255 -39.31 6.39 -42.64
CA LYS A 255 -39.08 5.58 -41.42
C LYS A 255 -37.70 4.90 -41.35
N LYS A 256 -37.21 4.41 -42.50
CA LYS A 256 -35.90 3.72 -42.58
C LYS A 256 -34.75 4.65 -42.20
N VAL A 257 -34.83 5.93 -42.60
CA VAL A 257 -33.79 6.92 -42.31
C VAL A 257 -33.81 7.28 -40.82
N TYR A 258 -35.00 7.53 -40.23
CA TYR A 258 -35.12 7.82 -38.80
C TYR A 258 -34.62 6.69 -37.93
N ARG A 259 -34.96 5.42 -38.28
CA ARG A 259 -34.42 4.24 -37.56
C ARG A 259 -32.93 4.13 -37.69
N ALA A 260 -32.34 4.42 -38.86
CA ALA A 260 -30.90 4.41 -39.04
C ALA A 260 -30.19 5.48 -38.18
N ILE A 261 -30.74 6.71 -38.13
CA ILE A 261 -30.21 7.80 -37.29
C ILE A 261 -30.31 7.46 -35.81
N MET A 262 -31.36 6.80 -35.35
CA MET A 262 -31.51 6.41 -33.94
C MET A 262 -30.55 5.29 -33.53
N ILE A 263 -30.07 4.47 -34.46
CA ILE A 263 -29.05 3.43 -34.18
C ILE A 263 -27.64 4.03 -34.19
N LEU A 264 -27.42 5.16 -34.88
CA LEU A 264 -26.14 5.80 -35.04
C LEU A 264 -25.38 6.04 -33.72
N PRO A 265 -26.02 6.53 -32.64
CA PRO A 265 -25.33 6.73 -31.36
C PRO A 265 -24.75 5.43 -30.74
N TYR A 266 -25.37 4.29 -31.04
CA TYR A 266 -24.85 2.99 -30.56
C TYR A 266 -23.61 2.51 -31.32
N ALA A 267 -23.33 3.10 -32.51
CA ALA A 267 -22.13 2.79 -33.28
C ALA A 267 -20.90 3.55 -32.81
N PHE A 268 -21.06 4.58 -31.99
CA PHE A 268 -19.94 5.32 -31.39
C PHE A 268 -19.66 4.78 -30.01
N PRO A 269 -18.39 4.38 -29.70
CA PRO A 269 -18.00 4.02 -28.34
C PRO A 269 -18.20 5.25 -27.44
N ALA A 270 -18.90 5.06 -26.33
CA ALA A 270 -18.99 6.08 -25.27
C ALA A 270 -17.66 6.05 -24.50
N PHE A 271 -16.73 6.91 -24.89
CA PHE A 271 -15.49 7.17 -24.14
C PHE A 271 -15.70 8.33 -23.18
#